data_173f9e86b9e768d3c4b2c07ee952f4a4
#
_entry.id   173f9e86b9e768d3c4b2c07ee952f4a4
#
_cell.length_a   1.000
_cell.length_b   1.000
_cell.length_c   1.000
_cell.angle_alpha   90.00
_cell.angle_beta   90.00
_cell.angle_gamma   90.00
#
_symmetry.space_group_name_H-M   'P 1'
#
loop_
_entity.id
_entity.type
_entity.pdbx_description
1 polymer ?
#
loop_
_entity_poly.entity_id
_entity_poly.type
_entity_poly.pdbx_seq_one_letter_code
_entity_poly.pdbx_strand_id
1 'polypeptide(L)'
;MEIREPRYKVGDKVYCKQYKSSAIITGVADYSFNKDKFFYNVEWECDYDLDEIHEDLLEPYIEKHKSVWNLKKGDKYYCLSEYCKISEFIWDDTPFDKNVLESGNGFLTKEEAEFELERRKIEVKMLRLGGRRKFKHNGDNYGIDYCEGLGITLYHYKFLQGLIYFDTLKETEDAIKTIGEDRIKKYIFGVEE
;
A
#
# COMPACT_ATOMS: atom_id res chain seq x y z
N MET A 1 37.11 10.66 -24.73
CA MET A 1 35.87 9.99 -24.28
C MET A 1 35.53 10.64 -22.95
N GLU A 2 34.40 11.29 -22.86
CA GLU A 2 33.99 11.99 -21.64
C GLU A 2 33.36 10.97 -20.69
N ILE A 3 33.85 10.87 -19.46
CA ILE A 3 33.27 9.95 -18.46
C ILE A 3 31.99 10.60 -17.95
N ARG A 4 30.88 9.88 -17.98
CA ARG A 4 29.61 10.36 -17.41
C ARG A 4 29.72 10.58 -15.90
N GLU A 5 28.83 11.35 -15.32
CA GLU A 5 28.78 11.50 -13.87
C GLU A 5 28.28 10.23 -13.18
N PRO A 6 28.79 9.92 -11.97
CA PRO A 6 28.30 8.82 -11.16
C PRO A 6 26.81 8.99 -10.83
N ARG A 7 26.06 7.91 -10.85
CA ARG A 7 24.61 7.92 -10.56
C ARG A 7 24.33 8.22 -9.07
N TYR A 8 25.21 7.78 -8.19
CA TYR A 8 25.07 7.95 -6.75
C TYR A 8 26.23 8.79 -6.20
N LYS A 9 25.97 9.53 -5.11
CA LYS A 9 26.95 10.39 -4.41
C LYS A 9 27.26 9.82 -3.04
N VAL A 10 28.39 10.22 -2.47
CA VAL A 10 28.74 9.89 -1.09
C VAL A 10 27.65 10.37 -0.14
N GLY A 11 27.18 9.49 0.74
CA GLY A 11 26.09 9.71 1.66
C GLY A 11 24.72 9.23 1.14
N ASP A 12 24.59 8.91 -0.16
CA ASP A 12 23.34 8.35 -0.68
C ASP A 12 23.08 6.97 -0.06
N LYS A 13 21.85 6.77 0.40
CA LYS A 13 21.39 5.46 0.82
C LYS A 13 20.84 4.71 -0.39
N VAL A 14 21.32 3.47 -0.58
CA VAL A 14 20.98 2.61 -1.72
C VAL A 14 20.50 1.24 -1.24
N TYR A 15 19.77 0.54 -2.09
CA TYR A 15 19.38 -0.84 -1.88
C TYR A 15 20.06 -1.74 -2.89
N CYS A 16 20.68 -2.83 -2.43
CA CYS A 16 21.27 -3.82 -3.30
C CYS A 16 20.32 -4.98 -3.54
N LYS A 17 19.98 -5.18 -4.82
CA LYS A 17 19.06 -6.26 -5.25
C LYS A 17 19.60 -7.65 -4.96
N GLN A 18 20.91 -7.85 -5.16
CA GLN A 18 21.55 -9.14 -5.01
C GLN A 18 21.60 -9.59 -3.56
N TYR A 19 21.96 -8.68 -2.65
CA TYR A 19 22.11 -8.98 -1.22
C TYR A 19 20.85 -8.68 -0.40
N LYS A 20 19.84 -8.07 -1.04
CA LYS A 20 18.56 -7.68 -0.41
C LYS A 20 18.75 -6.85 0.85
N SER A 21 19.77 -6.00 0.85
CA SER A 21 20.16 -5.15 1.98
C SER A 21 20.39 -3.71 1.53
N SER A 22 20.27 -2.78 2.47
CA SER A 22 20.60 -1.38 2.27
C SER A 22 22.04 -1.10 2.65
N ALA A 23 22.60 -0.09 1.99
CA ALA A 23 23.95 0.39 2.22
C ALA A 23 24.03 1.90 2.02
N ILE A 24 25.07 2.53 2.56
CA ILE A 24 25.40 3.94 2.35
C ILE A 24 26.60 4.00 1.42
N ILE A 25 26.54 4.83 0.39
CA ILE A 25 27.67 5.10 -0.51
C ILE A 25 28.74 5.88 0.28
N THR A 26 29.92 5.31 0.41
CA THR A 26 31.06 5.95 1.08
C THR A 26 32.09 6.53 0.10
N GLY A 27 32.07 6.08 -1.16
CA GLY A 27 32.94 6.59 -2.20
C GLY A 27 32.62 6.03 -3.58
N VAL A 28 33.24 6.60 -4.60
CA VAL A 28 33.32 6.02 -5.94
C VAL A 28 34.67 5.30 -6.01
N ALA A 29 34.61 3.96 -6.13
CA ALA A 29 35.82 3.14 -6.11
C ALA A 29 36.53 3.14 -7.46
N ASP A 30 35.78 2.87 -8.56
CA ASP A 30 36.37 2.75 -9.89
C ASP A 30 35.31 3.00 -10.99
N TYR A 31 35.76 3.15 -12.23
CA TYR A 31 34.94 3.26 -13.43
C TYR A 31 35.41 2.28 -14.52
N SER A 32 34.52 1.43 -14.94
CA SER A 32 34.79 0.47 -16.04
C SER A 32 34.46 1.07 -17.39
N PHE A 33 35.47 1.50 -18.14
CA PHE A 33 35.33 2.05 -19.51
C PHE A 33 34.64 1.09 -20.48
N ASN A 34 34.89 -0.23 -20.35
CA ASN A 34 34.32 -1.23 -21.26
C ASN A 34 32.83 -1.43 -21.06
N LYS A 35 32.33 -1.14 -19.87
CA LYS A 35 30.93 -1.37 -19.48
C LYS A 35 30.16 -0.07 -19.24
N ASP A 36 30.85 1.08 -19.26
CA ASP A 36 30.31 2.40 -18.92
C ASP A 36 29.60 2.40 -17.55
N LYS A 37 30.28 1.89 -16.53
CA LYS A 37 29.67 1.68 -15.19
C LYS A 37 30.63 2.01 -14.06
N PHE A 38 30.05 2.52 -12.98
CA PHE A 38 30.77 2.80 -11.74
C PHE A 38 30.72 1.65 -10.76
N PHE A 39 31.79 1.56 -9.96
CA PHE A 39 31.85 0.77 -8.74
C PHE A 39 31.86 1.72 -7.56
N TYR A 40 31.14 1.40 -6.52
CA TYR A 40 31.00 2.21 -5.33
C TYR A 40 31.52 1.49 -4.12
N ASN A 41 32.23 2.21 -3.27
CA ASN A 41 32.49 1.79 -1.91
C ASN A 41 31.22 1.99 -1.09
N VAL A 42 30.84 1.00 -0.30
CA VAL A 42 29.60 1.01 0.48
C VAL A 42 29.85 0.56 1.91
N GLU A 43 29.06 1.12 2.83
CA GLU A 43 28.93 0.64 4.20
C GLU A 43 27.55 -0.01 4.34
N TRP A 44 27.51 -1.30 4.65
CA TRP A 44 26.29 -2.06 4.76
C TRP A 44 25.60 -1.84 6.11
N GLU A 45 24.26 -1.85 6.11
CA GLU A 45 23.47 -1.88 7.36
C GLU A 45 23.48 -3.25 8.07
N CYS A 46 24.06 -4.27 7.45
CA CYS A 46 24.26 -5.61 7.99
C CYS A 46 25.70 -6.04 7.75
N ASP A 47 26.18 -7.04 8.49
CA ASP A 47 27.55 -7.54 8.45
C ASP A 47 27.86 -8.26 7.11
N TYR A 48 28.09 -7.49 6.05
CA TYR A 48 28.67 -7.98 4.80
C TYR A 48 30.11 -7.46 4.66
N ASP A 49 31.02 -8.36 4.29
CA ASP A 49 32.47 -8.05 4.11
C ASP A 49 32.80 -7.48 2.70
N LEU A 50 31.79 -7.05 1.93
CA LEU A 50 32.01 -6.51 0.59
C LEU A 50 32.06 -5.00 0.63
N ASP A 51 33.23 -4.44 0.32
CA ASP A 51 33.48 -3.00 0.34
C ASP A 51 33.10 -2.31 -0.98
N GLU A 52 33.05 -3.06 -2.09
CA GLU A 52 32.76 -2.51 -3.43
C GLU A 52 31.57 -3.18 -4.08
N ILE A 53 30.72 -2.39 -4.72
CA ILE A 53 29.55 -2.88 -5.43
C ILE A 53 29.36 -2.21 -6.79
N HIS A 54 28.91 -3.01 -7.75
CA HIS A 54 28.65 -2.57 -9.10
C HIS A 54 27.33 -1.79 -9.20
N GLU A 55 27.32 -0.69 -9.95
CA GLU A 55 26.19 0.23 -10.12
C GLU A 55 24.86 -0.46 -10.49
N ASP A 56 24.89 -1.49 -11.35
CA ASP A 56 23.68 -2.21 -11.80
C ASP A 56 22.97 -2.98 -10.70
N LEU A 57 23.68 -3.29 -9.62
CA LEU A 57 23.14 -4.01 -8.48
C LEU A 57 22.46 -3.08 -7.49
N LEU A 58 22.60 -1.77 -7.69
CA LEU A 58 22.09 -0.74 -6.82
C LEU A 58 20.83 -0.10 -7.40
N GLU A 59 19.91 0.23 -6.52
CA GLU A 59 18.78 1.11 -6.78
C GLU A 59 18.68 2.14 -5.65
N PRO A 60 18.03 3.30 -5.89
CA PRO A 60 17.77 4.25 -4.83
C PRO A 60 17.08 3.55 -3.67
N TYR A 61 17.55 3.78 -2.45
CA TYR A 61 16.84 3.27 -1.27
C TYR A 61 15.51 3.99 -1.16
N ILE A 62 14.44 3.24 -1.36
CA ILE A 62 13.11 3.71 -1.02
C ILE A 62 12.89 3.27 0.43
N GLU A 63 12.87 4.24 1.33
CA GLU A 63 12.52 3.97 2.72
C GLU A 63 11.21 3.18 2.71
N LYS A 64 11.23 1.93 3.22
CA LYS A 64 10.00 1.15 3.32
C LYS A 64 9.04 2.02 4.11
N HIS A 65 7.93 2.36 3.49
CA HIS A 65 6.90 3.17 4.14
C HIS A 65 6.72 2.67 5.57
N LYS A 66 6.90 3.59 6.52
CA LYS A 66 6.68 3.29 7.93
C LYS A 66 5.32 2.56 8.00
N SER A 67 5.33 1.35 8.50
CA SER A 67 4.10 0.57 8.64
C SER A 67 3.60 0.69 10.07
N VAL A 68 2.29 0.68 10.26
CA VAL A 68 1.70 0.62 11.60
C VAL A 68 2.23 -0.57 12.43
N TRP A 69 2.65 -1.65 11.74
CA TRP A 69 3.26 -2.84 12.37
C TRP A 69 4.68 -2.63 12.90
N ASN A 70 5.32 -1.51 12.54
CA ASN A 70 6.69 -1.16 12.93
C ASN A 70 6.75 0.06 13.86
N LEU A 71 5.62 0.42 14.49
CA LEU A 71 5.57 1.52 15.45
C LEU A 71 6.48 1.26 16.65
N LYS A 72 7.20 2.31 17.05
CA LYS A 72 8.06 2.33 18.22
C LYS A 72 7.47 3.24 19.29
N LYS A 73 7.83 3.01 20.54
CA LYS A 73 7.41 3.86 21.65
C LYS A 73 7.70 5.34 21.37
N GLY A 74 6.66 6.18 21.46
CA GLY A 74 6.71 7.59 21.12
C GLY A 74 6.24 7.94 19.72
N ASP A 75 6.01 6.95 18.84
CA ASP A 75 5.48 7.19 17.51
C ASP A 75 4.00 7.59 17.56
N LYS A 76 3.62 8.52 16.71
CA LYS A 76 2.22 8.89 16.52
C LYS A 76 1.50 7.93 15.58
N TYR A 77 0.25 7.64 15.88
CA TYR A 77 -0.67 6.91 15.01
C TYR A 77 -2.10 7.39 15.19
N TYR A 78 -2.98 7.01 14.27
CA TYR A 78 -4.40 7.37 14.30
C TYR A 78 -5.24 6.11 14.51
N CYS A 79 -6.26 6.21 15.35
CA CYS A 79 -7.17 5.12 15.65
C CYS A 79 -8.58 5.45 15.19
N LEU A 80 -9.21 4.50 14.50
CA LEU A 80 -10.63 4.55 14.17
C LEU A 80 -11.43 3.86 15.29
N SER A 81 -12.16 4.66 16.06
CA SER A 81 -12.97 4.18 17.18
C SER A 81 -14.28 3.51 16.72
N GLU A 82 -14.91 2.78 17.63
CA GLU A 82 -16.25 2.19 17.44
C GLU A 82 -17.36 3.21 17.13
N TYR A 83 -17.17 4.48 17.51
CA TYR A 83 -18.07 5.59 17.20
C TYR A 83 -17.78 6.28 15.86
N CYS A 84 -16.98 5.66 15.01
CA CYS A 84 -16.53 6.26 13.74
C CYS A 84 -15.79 7.59 13.91
N LYS A 85 -15.08 7.76 15.02
CA LYS A 85 -14.24 8.93 15.30
C LYS A 85 -12.77 8.56 15.09
N ILE A 86 -12.03 9.47 14.48
CA ILE A 86 -10.59 9.35 14.30
C ILE A 86 -9.93 10.16 15.40
N SER A 87 -9.01 9.53 16.12
CA SER A 87 -8.25 10.15 17.21
C SER A 87 -6.77 9.87 17.07
N GLU A 88 -5.92 10.84 17.39
CA GLU A 88 -4.47 10.69 17.44
C GLU A 88 -4.06 10.06 18.77
N PHE A 89 -3.13 9.11 18.71
CA PHE A 89 -2.52 8.44 19.85
C PHE A 89 -1.01 8.42 19.73
N ILE A 90 -0.33 8.20 20.86
CA ILE A 90 1.10 7.92 20.92
C ILE A 90 1.27 6.43 21.25
N TRP A 91 2.06 5.74 20.47
CA TRP A 91 2.35 4.33 20.70
C TRP A 91 3.17 4.15 21.97
N ASP A 92 2.67 3.39 22.93
CA ASP A 92 3.33 3.06 24.20
C ASP A 92 3.42 1.55 24.46
N ASP A 93 3.17 0.74 23.42
CA ASP A 93 3.20 -0.73 23.44
C ASP A 93 2.21 -1.34 24.45
N THR A 94 1.11 -0.65 24.73
CA THR A 94 0.06 -1.10 25.65
C THR A 94 -0.82 -2.19 25.01
N PRO A 95 -1.57 -2.97 25.80
CA PRO A 95 -2.59 -3.88 25.26
C PRO A 95 -3.64 -3.17 24.40
N PHE A 96 -3.99 -1.92 24.71
CA PHE A 96 -4.87 -1.13 23.86
C PHE A 96 -4.28 -0.88 22.48
N ASP A 97 -3.03 -0.44 22.41
CA ASP A 97 -2.34 -0.17 21.13
C ASP A 97 -2.30 -1.43 20.26
N LYS A 98 -1.93 -2.58 20.86
CA LYS A 98 -1.87 -3.86 20.17
C LYS A 98 -3.23 -4.27 19.62
N ASN A 99 -4.28 -4.18 20.42
CA ASN A 99 -5.64 -4.50 19.98
C ASN A 99 -6.13 -3.59 18.85
N VAL A 100 -5.77 -2.31 18.86
CA VAL A 100 -6.10 -1.37 17.79
C VAL A 100 -5.46 -1.81 16.47
N LEU A 101 -4.19 -2.22 16.49
CA LEU A 101 -3.53 -2.70 15.28
C LEU A 101 -4.10 -4.05 14.82
N GLU A 102 -4.22 -5.02 15.71
CA GLU A 102 -4.75 -6.36 15.40
C GLU A 102 -6.18 -6.32 14.84
N SER A 103 -6.98 -5.34 15.26
CA SER A 103 -8.33 -5.12 14.73
C SER A 103 -8.34 -4.35 13.40
N GLY A 104 -7.18 -3.91 12.88
CA GLY A 104 -7.08 -3.11 11.66
C GLY A 104 -7.65 -1.69 11.79
N ASN A 105 -7.65 -1.15 13.03
CA ASN A 105 -8.15 0.20 13.32
C ASN A 105 -7.05 1.23 13.55
N GLY A 106 -5.78 0.87 13.36
CA GLY A 106 -4.62 1.73 13.48
C GLY A 106 -4.07 2.15 12.11
N PHE A 107 -3.71 3.43 11.96
CA PHE A 107 -3.22 4.05 10.72
C PHE A 107 -2.05 4.97 11.02
N LEU A 108 -1.13 5.15 10.06
CA LEU A 108 -0.01 6.06 10.22
C LEU A 108 -0.41 7.52 10.06
N THR A 109 -1.38 7.77 9.19
CA THR A 109 -1.85 9.13 8.91
C THR A 109 -3.35 9.27 9.14
N LYS A 110 -3.78 10.49 9.32
CA LYS A 110 -5.20 10.82 9.46
C LYS A 110 -5.95 10.56 8.16
N GLU A 111 -5.31 10.83 7.03
CA GLU A 111 -5.84 10.63 5.69
C GLU A 111 -6.13 9.14 5.42
N GLU A 112 -5.22 8.23 5.82
CA GLU A 112 -5.46 6.78 5.74
C GLU A 112 -6.66 6.35 6.58
N ALA A 113 -6.78 6.88 7.80
CA ALA A 113 -7.92 6.60 8.68
C ALA A 113 -9.25 7.14 8.10
N GLU A 114 -9.23 8.35 7.52
CA GLU A 114 -10.39 8.96 6.84
C GLU A 114 -10.81 8.15 5.61
N PHE A 115 -9.83 7.71 4.81
CA PHE A 115 -10.08 6.86 3.65
C PHE A 115 -10.75 5.54 4.06
N GLU A 116 -10.21 4.86 5.06
CA GLU A 116 -10.76 3.58 5.54
C GLU A 116 -12.15 3.76 6.16
N LEU A 117 -12.41 4.86 6.86
CA LEU A 117 -13.73 5.18 7.38
C LEU A 117 -14.76 5.32 6.26
N GLU A 118 -14.43 6.05 5.19
CA GLU A 118 -15.32 6.21 4.04
C GLU A 118 -15.51 4.89 3.29
N ARG A 119 -14.46 4.10 3.12
CA ARG A 119 -14.55 2.74 2.54
C ARG A 119 -15.55 1.88 3.30
N ARG A 120 -15.45 1.83 4.64
CA ARG A 120 -16.38 1.06 5.49
C ARG A 120 -17.81 1.56 5.40
N LYS A 121 -18.02 2.87 5.33
CA LYS A 121 -19.37 3.46 5.14
C LYS A 121 -19.99 3.03 3.82
N ILE A 122 -19.20 2.98 2.75
CA ILE A 122 -19.67 2.54 1.43
C ILE A 122 -20.03 1.05 1.47
N GLU A 123 -19.19 0.19 2.04
CA GLU A 123 -19.51 -1.23 2.21
C GLU A 123 -20.82 -1.46 2.99
N VAL A 124 -20.97 -0.76 4.12
CA VAL A 124 -22.21 -0.83 4.91
C VAL A 124 -23.41 -0.37 4.10
N LYS A 125 -23.25 0.67 3.27
CA LYS A 125 -24.33 1.17 2.41
C LYS A 125 -24.68 0.14 1.32
N MET A 126 -23.70 -0.52 0.71
CA MET A 126 -23.93 -1.63 -0.24
C MET A 126 -24.71 -2.77 0.42
N LEU A 127 -24.32 -3.17 1.65
CA LEU A 127 -25.03 -4.21 2.38
C LEU A 127 -26.49 -3.84 2.69
N ARG A 128 -26.77 -2.58 3.02
CA ARG A 128 -28.13 -2.07 3.24
C ARG A 128 -28.97 -2.01 1.97
N LEU A 129 -28.36 -1.94 0.81
CA LEU A 129 -29.00 -1.90 -0.51
C LEU A 129 -29.18 -3.31 -1.13
N GLY A 130 -29.09 -4.37 -0.33
CA GLY A 130 -29.29 -5.75 -0.78
C GLY A 130 -27.99 -6.53 -0.96
N GLY A 131 -26.84 -5.88 -0.79
CA GLY A 131 -25.55 -6.54 -0.88
C GLY A 131 -25.31 -7.57 0.21
N ARG A 132 -24.50 -8.57 -0.07
CA ARG A 132 -24.09 -9.64 0.87
C ARG A 132 -22.61 -10.00 0.68
N ARG A 133 -21.97 -10.46 1.73
CA ARG A 133 -20.55 -10.92 1.70
C ARG A 133 -20.42 -12.39 1.28
N LYS A 134 -21.52 -13.16 1.32
CA LYS A 134 -21.51 -14.60 1.05
C LYS A 134 -21.80 -14.89 -0.43
N PHE A 135 -20.91 -15.61 -1.10
CA PHE A 135 -21.12 -16.12 -2.45
C PHE A 135 -22.18 -17.24 -2.43
N LYS A 136 -23.08 -17.26 -3.39
CA LYS A 136 -24.06 -18.33 -3.59
C LYS A 136 -23.59 -19.28 -4.67
N HIS A 137 -23.31 -20.52 -4.35
CA HIS A 137 -22.88 -21.54 -5.32
C HIS A 137 -23.96 -21.88 -6.35
N ASN A 138 -25.24 -21.86 -5.93
CA ASN A 138 -26.38 -22.17 -6.76
C ASN A 138 -27.32 -20.96 -6.83
N GLY A 139 -26.88 -19.90 -7.51
CA GLY A 139 -27.66 -18.67 -7.63
C GLY A 139 -26.86 -17.54 -8.25
N ASP A 140 -27.56 -16.46 -8.52
CA ASP A 140 -26.96 -15.29 -9.12
C ASP A 140 -26.06 -14.57 -8.13
N ASN A 141 -24.94 -14.09 -8.64
CA ASN A 141 -23.95 -13.29 -7.91
C ASN A 141 -23.52 -12.15 -8.83
N TYR A 142 -24.13 -11.01 -8.66
CA TYR A 142 -23.73 -9.79 -9.34
C TYR A 142 -22.77 -9.01 -8.45
N GLY A 143 -21.75 -8.40 -9.03
CA GLY A 143 -20.79 -7.60 -8.31
C GLY A 143 -20.33 -6.41 -9.12
N ILE A 144 -19.71 -5.47 -8.41
CA ILE A 144 -19.11 -4.27 -8.98
C ILE A 144 -17.64 -4.53 -9.19
N ASP A 145 -17.10 -4.18 -10.35
CA ASP A 145 -15.70 -4.26 -10.72
C ASP A 145 -15.24 -2.93 -11.31
N TYR A 146 -13.94 -2.74 -11.42
CA TYR A 146 -13.34 -1.60 -12.10
C TYR A 146 -12.41 -2.11 -13.20
N CYS A 147 -12.59 -1.57 -14.39
CA CYS A 147 -11.72 -1.84 -15.52
C CYS A 147 -11.11 -0.54 -16.03
N GLU A 148 -9.79 -0.50 -16.11
CA GLU A 148 -9.09 0.65 -16.66
C GLU A 148 -9.56 0.93 -18.09
N GLY A 149 -9.91 2.19 -18.38
CA GLY A 149 -10.47 2.64 -19.65
C GLY A 149 -11.97 2.44 -19.83
N LEU A 150 -12.62 1.58 -19.03
CA LEU A 150 -14.08 1.37 -19.06
C LEU A 150 -14.79 1.94 -17.81
N GLY A 151 -14.04 2.16 -16.73
CA GLY A 151 -14.61 2.63 -15.45
C GLY A 151 -15.27 1.51 -14.65
N ILE A 152 -16.37 1.84 -13.95
CA ILE A 152 -17.15 0.87 -13.19
C ILE A 152 -17.84 -0.09 -14.15
N THR A 153 -17.65 -1.39 -13.91
CA THR A 153 -18.26 -2.48 -14.68
C THR A 153 -19.01 -3.43 -13.75
N LEU A 154 -19.90 -4.21 -14.33
CA LEU A 154 -20.67 -5.22 -13.63
C LEU A 154 -20.24 -6.60 -14.10
N TYR A 155 -20.16 -7.54 -13.19
CA TYR A 155 -19.92 -8.93 -13.53
C TYR A 155 -20.98 -9.86 -12.92
N HIS A 156 -21.07 -11.03 -13.48
CA HIS A 156 -21.99 -12.08 -13.07
C HIS A 156 -21.26 -13.42 -12.92
N TYR A 157 -21.59 -14.20 -11.91
CA TYR A 157 -21.03 -15.53 -11.58
C TYR A 157 -19.52 -15.60 -11.26
N LYS A 158 -18.89 -14.50 -10.93
CA LYS A 158 -17.47 -14.53 -10.59
C LYS A 158 -17.28 -14.63 -9.07
N PHE A 159 -16.61 -15.70 -8.62
CA PHE A 159 -16.15 -15.75 -7.24
C PHE A 159 -14.89 -14.89 -7.07
N LEU A 160 -14.98 -13.85 -6.28
CA LEU A 160 -13.86 -13.01 -5.92
C LEU A 160 -13.86 -12.81 -4.40
N GLN A 161 -12.70 -13.02 -3.79
CA GLN A 161 -12.55 -12.91 -2.34
C GLN A 161 -12.76 -11.46 -1.88
N GLY A 162 -13.52 -11.29 -0.81
CA GLY A 162 -13.69 -9.98 -0.14
C GLY A 162 -14.73 -9.06 -0.79
N LEU A 163 -15.40 -9.46 -1.86
CA LEU A 163 -16.39 -8.63 -2.53
C LEU A 163 -17.79 -8.69 -1.90
N ILE A 164 -18.56 -7.67 -2.24
CA ILE A 164 -19.99 -7.62 -1.93
C ILE A 164 -20.78 -8.03 -3.19
N TYR A 165 -21.65 -9.01 -3.04
CA TYR A 165 -22.50 -9.56 -4.09
C TYR A 165 -23.94 -9.11 -3.93
N PHE A 166 -24.65 -8.97 -5.03
CA PHE A 166 -26.08 -8.71 -5.09
C PHE A 166 -26.79 -9.89 -5.75
N ASP A 167 -28.08 -10.03 -5.52
CA ASP A 167 -28.88 -11.11 -6.09
C ASP A 167 -29.38 -10.77 -7.50
N THR A 168 -29.46 -9.49 -7.84
CA THR A 168 -29.92 -9.03 -9.15
C THR A 168 -29.03 -7.92 -9.72
N LEU A 169 -28.98 -7.83 -11.04
CA LEU A 169 -28.34 -6.73 -11.76
C LEU A 169 -28.91 -5.38 -11.33
N LYS A 170 -30.25 -5.30 -11.20
CA LYS A 170 -30.92 -4.06 -10.81
C LYS A 170 -30.49 -3.55 -9.42
N GLU A 171 -30.38 -4.44 -8.44
CA GLU A 171 -29.89 -4.06 -7.11
C GLU A 171 -28.46 -3.51 -7.18
N THR A 172 -27.61 -4.10 -8.02
CA THR A 172 -26.25 -3.64 -8.22
C THR A 172 -26.20 -2.24 -8.85
N GLU A 173 -27.00 -2.01 -9.91
CA GLU A 173 -27.12 -0.70 -10.57
C GLU A 173 -27.69 0.36 -9.63
N ASP A 174 -28.73 0.03 -8.85
CA ASP A 174 -29.34 0.92 -7.86
C ASP A 174 -28.34 1.28 -6.74
N ALA A 175 -27.49 0.33 -6.34
CA ALA A 175 -26.44 0.57 -5.38
C ALA A 175 -25.39 1.54 -5.93
N ILE A 176 -24.90 1.34 -7.16
CA ILE A 176 -23.96 2.24 -7.83
C ILE A 176 -24.55 3.66 -7.92
N LYS A 177 -25.77 3.77 -8.41
CA LYS A 177 -26.45 5.06 -8.54
C LYS A 177 -26.64 5.78 -7.20
N THR A 178 -26.96 5.02 -6.14
CA THR A 178 -27.23 5.58 -4.80
C THR A 178 -25.95 5.99 -4.07
N ILE A 179 -24.85 5.30 -4.28
CA ILE A 179 -23.56 5.56 -3.65
C ILE A 179 -22.78 6.61 -4.44
N GLY A 180 -22.81 6.53 -5.76
CA GLY A 180 -22.05 7.32 -6.72
C GLY A 180 -20.79 6.56 -7.21
N GLU A 181 -20.60 6.54 -8.54
CA GLU A 181 -19.47 5.85 -9.18
C GLU A 181 -18.12 6.33 -8.68
N ASP A 182 -17.91 7.66 -8.57
CA ASP A 182 -16.63 8.23 -8.15
C ASP A 182 -16.25 7.81 -6.73
N ARG A 183 -17.25 7.73 -5.84
CA ARG A 183 -17.00 7.25 -4.47
C ARG A 183 -16.63 5.78 -4.46
N ILE A 184 -17.27 4.96 -5.29
CA ILE A 184 -16.95 3.54 -5.42
C ILE A 184 -15.54 3.38 -6.00
N LYS A 185 -15.20 4.08 -7.09
CA LYS A 185 -13.86 4.09 -7.69
C LYS A 185 -12.80 4.42 -6.65
N LYS A 186 -12.97 5.55 -5.97
CA LYS A 186 -11.98 6.05 -5.01
C LYS A 186 -11.82 5.11 -3.81
N TYR A 187 -12.91 4.76 -3.12
CA TYR A 187 -12.82 4.12 -1.82
C TYR A 187 -12.89 2.59 -1.85
N ILE A 188 -13.44 1.97 -2.89
CA ILE A 188 -13.46 0.51 -3.02
C ILE A 188 -12.30 0.02 -3.88
N PHE A 189 -11.99 0.73 -4.96
CA PHE A 189 -10.94 0.32 -5.90
C PHE A 189 -9.62 1.11 -5.74
N GLY A 190 -9.58 2.16 -4.92
CA GLY A 190 -8.38 2.96 -4.69
C GLY A 190 -7.94 3.76 -5.93
N VAL A 191 -8.87 4.05 -6.84
CA VAL A 191 -8.58 4.81 -8.07
C VAL A 191 -8.72 6.29 -7.77
N GLU A 192 -7.63 7.04 -7.90
CA GLU A 192 -7.60 8.50 -7.88
C GLU A 192 -7.59 9.02 -9.31
N GLU A 193 -8.33 10.12 -9.57
CA GLU A 193 -8.34 10.83 -10.86
C GLU A 193 -7.07 11.65 -11.05
#